data_eb13e6077ab4ea20266d64850bf02f31
#
_entry.id   eb13e6077ab4ea20266d64850bf02f31
#
_cell.length_a   1.000
_cell.length_b   1.000
_cell.length_c   1.000
_cell.angle_alpha   90.00
_cell.angle_beta   90.00
_cell.angle_gamma   90.00
#
_symmetry.space_group_name_H-M   'P 1'
#
loop_
_entity.id
_entity.type
_entity.pdbx_description
1 polymer ?
#
loop_
_entity_poly.entity_id
_entity_poly.type
_entity_poly.pdbx_seq_one_letter_code
_entity_poly.pdbx_strand_id
1 'polypeptide(L)'
;VPTDRRILYGHHFAAIAGAGPLVGPVLSAQMGYLPSTIWIIVGVILAGAVQDYLVLVISMRRGGRSLGQMAKDELGRFGGIAALVATLTIMLIIVAILAMVVVNSLAASSWGVWSVGLTIPIALLMGLYLRYLRPGKVLEVSVMGIILLVLAIASGAWIENTSIATALHLGRPFLAWAIIIYGFIAAVLPV
;
A
#
# COMPACT_ATOMS: atom_id res chain seq x y z
N VAL A 1 0.36 -23.12 0.69
CA VAL A 1 0.11 -23.19 2.14
C VAL A 1 -0.93 -22.12 2.48
N PRO A 2 -2.04 -22.45 3.18
CA PRO A 2 -3.02 -21.44 3.56
C PRO A 2 -2.39 -20.43 4.51
N THR A 3 -2.53 -19.15 4.19
CA THR A 3 -2.05 -18.05 5.02
C THR A 3 -2.97 -17.88 6.24
N ASP A 4 -2.41 -17.51 7.40
CA ASP A 4 -3.20 -17.21 8.60
C ASP A 4 -4.22 -16.09 8.30
N ARG A 5 -5.46 -16.27 8.80
CA ARG A 5 -6.57 -15.33 8.54
C ARG A 5 -6.28 -13.90 9.01
N ARG A 6 -5.53 -13.74 10.09
CA ARG A 6 -5.18 -12.44 10.66
C ARG A 6 -4.16 -11.72 9.77
N ILE A 7 -3.18 -12.46 9.23
CA ILE A 7 -2.20 -11.92 8.28
C ILE A 7 -2.90 -11.52 6.99
N LEU A 8 -3.77 -12.39 6.48
CA LEU A 8 -4.53 -12.13 5.26
C LEU A 8 -5.40 -10.87 5.39
N TYR A 9 -6.10 -10.73 6.53
CA TYR A 9 -6.90 -9.53 6.82
C TYR A 9 -6.04 -8.27 6.86
N GLY A 10 -4.91 -8.29 7.59
CA GLY A 10 -4.00 -7.15 7.68
C GLY A 10 -3.40 -6.77 6.33
N HIS A 11 -3.03 -7.74 5.52
CA HIS A 11 -2.50 -7.51 4.18
C HIS A 11 -3.53 -6.92 3.22
N HIS A 12 -4.76 -7.44 3.26
CA HIS A 12 -5.88 -6.93 2.47
C HIS A 12 -6.25 -5.49 2.88
N PHE A 13 -6.33 -5.22 4.18
CA PHE A 13 -6.57 -3.88 4.70
C PHE A 13 -5.47 -2.89 4.28
N ALA A 14 -4.20 -3.28 4.38
CA ALA A 14 -3.09 -2.43 3.98
C ALA A 14 -3.10 -2.12 2.47
N ALA A 15 -3.52 -3.07 1.63
CA ALA A 15 -3.65 -2.87 0.19
C ALA A 15 -4.76 -1.85 -0.15
N ILE A 16 -5.86 -1.86 0.60
CA ILE A 16 -6.99 -0.94 0.39
C ILE A 16 -6.69 0.44 1.00
N ALA A 17 -6.16 0.49 2.23
CA ALA A 17 -5.90 1.72 2.98
C ALA A 17 -4.60 2.45 2.56
N GLY A 18 -4.25 2.40 1.27
CA GLY A 18 -3.10 3.09 0.71
C GLY A 18 -3.28 4.62 0.62
N ALA A 19 -2.37 5.29 -0.07
CA ALA A 19 -2.36 6.75 -0.20
C ALA A 19 -3.62 7.31 -0.89
N GLY A 20 -4.29 6.55 -1.75
CA GLY A 20 -5.52 6.95 -2.42
C GLY A 20 -6.65 7.33 -1.46
N PRO A 21 -7.06 6.44 -0.54
CA PRO A 21 -8.08 6.72 0.47
C PRO A 21 -7.72 7.83 1.45
N LEU A 22 -6.46 8.17 1.62
CA LEU A 22 -6.03 9.29 2.45
C LEU A 22 -6.12 10.63 1.72
N VAL A 23 -5.62 10.68 0.49
CA VAL A 23 -5.54 11.92 -0.30
C VAL A 23 -6.85 12.24 -1.02
N GLY A 24 -7.56 11.21 -1.50
CA GLY A 24 -8.82 11.37 -2.23
C GLY A 24 -9.89 12.17 -1.49
N PRO A 25 -10.25 11.81 -0.25
CA PRO A 25 -11.23 12.56 0.54
C PRO A 25 -10.80 14.00 0.83
N VAL A 26 -9.52 14.25 1.06
CA VAL A 26 -9.00 15.61 1.29
C VAL A 26 -9.17 16.48 0.06
N LEU A 27 -8.75 16.00 -1.12
CA LEU A 27 -8.93 16.70 -2.40
C LEU A 27 -10.41 16.90 -2.73
N SER A 28 -11.22 15.90 -2.46
CA SER A 28 -12.66 15.93 -2.67
C SER A 28 -13.33 16.99 -1.79
N ALA A 29 -12.94 17.09 -0.52
CA ALA A 29 -13.44 18.11 0.41
C ALA A 29 -13.08 19.54 -0.04
N GLN A 30 -11.93 19.74 -0.68
CA GLN A 30 -11.53 21.03 -1.26
C GLN A 30 -12.43 21.48 -2.43
N MET A 31 -13.01 20.52 -3.16
CA MET A 31 -13.94 20.81 -4.26
C MET A 31 -15.40 21.02 -3.80
N GLY A 32 -15.72 20.70 -2.56
CA GLY A 32 -17.04 20.85 -1.97
C GLY A 32 -17.35 19.72 -0.99
N TYR A 33 -17.51 20.08 0.28
CA TYR A 33 -17.63 19.09 1.37
C TYR A 33 -18.84 18.16 1.22
N LEU A 34 -20.03 18.72 1.09
CA LEU A 34 -21.27 17.92 1.12
C LEU A 34 -21.44 17.01 -0.11
N PRO A 35 -21.32 17.50 -1.36
CA PRO A 35 -21.41 16.64 -2.54
C PRO A 35 -20.37 15.53 -2.52
N SER A 36 -19.15 15.85 -2.12
CA SER A 36 -18.04 14.91 -2.05
C SER A 36 -18.27 13.82 -1.00
N THR A 37 -18.78 14.19 0.18
CA THR A 37 -19.08 13.23 1.24
C THR A 37 -20.17 12.25 0.81
N ILE A 38 -21.26 12.74 0.20
CA ILE A 38 -22.32 11.87 -0.32
C ILE A 38 -21.78 10.93 -1.39
N TRP A 39 -20.98 11.46 -2.34
CA TRP A 39 -20.39 10.67 -3.40
C TRP A 39 -19.46 9.58 -2.88
N ILE A 40 -18.61 9.89 -1.86
CA ILE A 40 -17.72 8.91 -1.25
C ILE A 40 -18.53 7.82 -0.54
N ILE A 41 -19.55 8.18 0.25
CA ILE A 41 -20.38 7.19 0.97
C ILE A 41 -21.08 6.26 -0.02
N VAL A 42 -21.77 6.81 -1.01
CA VAL A 42 -22.47 6.03 -2.03
C VAL A 42 -21.49 5.19 -2.86
N GLY A 43 -20.37 5.77 -3.26
CA GLY A 43 -19.33 5.09 -4.02
C GLY A 43 -18.68 3.93 -3.26
N VAL A 44 -18.39 4.10 -1.99
CA VAL A 44 -17.84 3.03 -1.14
C VAL A 44 -18.83 1.87 -0.99
N ILE A 45 -20.11 2.17 -0.83
CA ILE A 45 -21.14 1.13 -0.68
C ILE A 45 -21.36 0.39 -2.01
N LEU A 46 -21.62 1.11 -3.10
CA LEU A 46 -22.03 0.51 -4.37
C LEU A 46 -20.85 0.02 -5.22
N ALA A 47 -19.83 0.83 -5.36
CA ALA A 47 -18.68 0.50 -6.20
C ALA A 47 -17.56 -0.21 -5.42
N GLY A 48 -17.32 0.14 -4.15
CA GLY A 48 -16.32 -0.53 -3.33
C GLY A 48 -16.83 -1.85 -2.77
N ALA A 49 -17.65 -1.81 -1.75
CA ALA A 49 -18.03 -3.01 -0.98
C ALA A 49 -18.75 -4.07 -1.83
N VAL A 50 -19.69 -3.69 -2.67
CA VAL A 50 -20.45 -4.65 -3.51
C VAL A 50 -19.57 -5.22 -4.61
N GLN A 51 -18.79 -4.39 -5.30
CA GLN A 51 -17.90 -4.83 -6.37
C GLN A 51 -16.81 -5.75 -5.83
N ASP A 52 -16.12 -5.35 -4.77
CA ASP A 52 -15.02 -6.12 -4.19
C ASP A 52 -15.52 -7.47 -3.67
N TYR A 53 -16.67 -7.48 -3.01
CA TYR A 53 -17.30 -8.71 -2.55
C TYR A 53 -17.63 -9.66 -3.72
N LEU A 54 -18.26 -9.15 -4.78
CA LEU A 54 -18.62 -9.96 -5.94
C LEU A 54 -17.38 -10.52 -6.63
N VAL A 55 -16.37 -9.69 -6.88
CA VAL A 55 -15.12 -10.12 -7.51
C VAL A 55 -14.41 -11.18 -6.69
N LEU A 56 -14.33 -11.01 -5.36
CA LEU A 56 -13.72 -11.99 -4.46
C LEU A 56 -14.48 -13.31 -4.45
N VAL A 57 -15.81 -13.28 -4.33
CA VAL A 57 -16.64 -14.50 -4.32
C VAL A 57 -16.52 -15.26 -5.63
N ILE A 58 -16.59 -14.56 -6.77
CA ILE A 58 -16.47 -15.20 -8.09
C ILE A 58 -15.05 -15.75 -8.27
N SER A 59 -14.01 -15.00 -7.89
CA SER A 59 -12.63 -15.46 -7.96
C SER A 59 -12.39 -16.72 -7.12
N MET A 60 -12.89 -16.75 -5.87
CA MET A 60 -12.78 -17.94 -5.01
C MET A 60 -13.47 -19.16 -5.62
N ARG A 61 -14.69 -18.99 -6.17
CA ARG A 61 -15.42 -20.07 -6.83
C ARG A 61 -14.72 -20.60 -8.08
N ARG A 62 -13.85 -19.81 -8.69
CA ARG A 62 -13.08 -20.16 -9.90
C ARG A 62 -11.61 -20.50 -9.60
N GLY A 63 -11.29 -20.87 -8.37
CA GLY A 63 -9.94 -21.29 -7.98
C GLY A 63 -8.93 -20.16 -7.88
N GLY A 64 -9.35 -18.93 -7.51
CA GLY A 64 -8.47 -17.78 -7.31
C GLY A 64 -8.02 -17.09 -8.61
N ARG A 65 -8.82 -17.12 -9.66
CA ARG A 65 -8.49 -16.48 -10.93
C ARG A 65 -8.57 -14.96 -10.86
N SER A 66 -7.67 -14.28 -11.56
CA SER A 66 -7.68 -12.82 -11.69
C SER A 66 -8.86 -12.34 -12.52
N LEU A 67 -9.22 -11.05 -12.35
CA LEU A 67 -10.32 -10.42 -13.11
C LEU A 67 -10.13 -10.57 -14.62
N GLY A 68 -8.90 -10.38 -15.13
CA GLY A 68 -8.60 -10.53 -16.55
C GLY A 68 -8.77 -11.97 -17.06
N GLN A 69 -8.42 -12.97 -16.23
CA GLN A 69 -8.66 -14.37 -16.56
C GLN A 69 -10.16 -14.70 -16.58
N MET A 70 -10.92 -14.20 -15.61
CA MET A 70 -12.37 -14.39 -15.57
C MET A 70 -13.05 -13.72 -16.76
N ALA A 71 -12.62 -12.52 -17.14
CA ALA A 71 -13.11 -11.84 -18.34
C ALA A 71 -12.80 -12.61 -19.62
N LYS A 72 -11.64 -13.26 -19.72
CA LYS A 72 -11.30 -14.12 -20.87
C LYS A 72 -12.22 -15.33 -20.97
N ASP A 73 -12.58 -15.93 -19.84
CA ASP A 73 -13.46 -17.11 -19.83
C ASP A 73 -14.90 -16.75 -20.23
N GLU A 74 -15.39 -15.56 -19.86
CA GLU A 74 -16.77 -15.13 -20.14
C GLU A 74 -16.94 -14.40 -21.49
N LEU A 75 -15.97 -13.54 -21.84
CA LEU A 75 -16.05 -12.66 -23.02
C LEU A 75 -15.20 -13.18 -24.19
N GLY A 76 -14.57 -14.33 -24.02
CA GLY A 76 -13.69 -14.91 -25.02
C GLY A 76 -12.33 -14.20 -25.14
N ARG A 77 -11.56 -14.61 -26.15
CA ARG A 77 -10.14 -14.19 -26.29
C ARG A 77 -9.98 -12.67 -26.43
N PHE A 78 -10.83 -12.02 -27.22
CA PHE A 78 -10.74 -10.58 -27.46
C PHE A 78 -11.09 -9.77 -26.22
N GLY A 79 -12.19 -10.09 -25.55
CA GLY A 79 -12.58 -9.45 -24.29
C GLY A 79 -11.56 -9.67 -23.17
N GLY A 80 -10.95 -10.86 -23.11
CA GLY A 80 -9.88 -11.15 -22.16
C GLY A 80 -8.63 -10.31 -22.37
N ILE A 81 -8.19 -10.12 -23.61
CA ILE A 81 -7.03 -9.28 -23.92
C ILE A 81 -7.33 -7.81 -23.57
N ALA A 82 -8.51 -7.32 -23.97
CA ALA A 82 -8.93 -5.96 -23.63
C ALA A 82 -8.96 -5.72 -22.12
N ALA A 83 -9.53 -6.66 -21.34
CA ALA A 83 -9.56 -6.59 -19.89
C ALA A 83 -8.16 -6.63 -19.26
N LEU A 84 -7.24 -7.46 -19.76
CA LEU A 84 -5.87 -7.52 -19.28
C LEU A 84 -5.11 -6.21 -19.55
N VAL A 85 -5.23 -5.66 -20.76
CA VAL A 85 -4.60 -4.38 -21.12
C VAL A 85 -5.17 -3.25 -20.26
N ALA A 86 -6.49 -3.18 -20.11
CA ALA A 86 -7.14 -2.18 -19.26
C ALA A 86 -6.66 -2.27 -17.80
N THR A 87 -6.65 -3.47 -17.22
CA THR A 87 -6.19 -3.70 -15.84
C THR A 87 -4.73 -3.30 -15.68
N LEU A 88 -3.86 -3.71 -16.62
CA LEU A 88 -2.44 -3.33 -16.56
C LEU A 88 -2.26 -1.81 -16.64
N THR A 89 -2.98 -1.15 -17.55
CA THR A 89 -2.92 0.31 -17.70
C THR A 89 -3.37 1.01 -16.41
N ILE A 90 -4.48 0.58 -15.83
CA ILE A 90 -4.98 1.13 -14.56
C ILE A 90 -3.95 0.94 -13.44
N MET A 91 -3.35 -0.25 -13.32
CA MET A 91 -2.34 -0.52 -12.31
C MET A 91 -1.12 0.38 -12.46
N LEU A 92 -0.62 0.59 -13.68
CA LEU A 92 0.51 1.48 -13.95
C LEU A 92 0.20 2.93 -13.57
N ILE A 93 -1.00 3.40 -13.92
CA ILE A 93 -1.44 4.76 -13.56
C ILE A 93 -1.53 4.94 -12.04
N ILE A 94 -2.14 3.97 -11.35
CA ILE A 94 -2.28 4.02 -9.88
C ILE A 94 -0.91 4.03 -9.22
N VAL A 95 0.01 3.14 -9.61
CA VAL A 95 1.36 3.10 -9.05
C VAL A 95 2.11 4.41 -9.27
N ALA A 96 2.01 5.00 -10.47
CA ALA A 96 2.66 6.28 -10.77
C ALA A 96 2.11 7.42 -9.91
N ILE A 97 0.78 7.52 -9.75
CA ILE A 97 0.14 8.56 -8.93
C ILE A 97 0.50 8.38 -7.45
N LEU A 98 0.43 7.15 -6.92
CA LEU A 98 0.77 6.88 -5.53
C LEU A 98 2.25 7.16 -5.25
N ALA A 99 3.15 6.80 -6.16
CA ALA A 99 4.57 7.13 -6.04
C ALA A 99 4.79 8.64 -6.00
N MET A 100 4.10 9.40 -6.85
CA MET A 100 4.18 10.86 -6.86
C MET A 100 3.70 11.48 -5.53
N VAL A 101 2.60 11.00 -4.97
CA VAL A 101 2.08 11.44 -3.66
C VAL A 101 3.10 11.18 -2.57
N VAL A 102 3.69 9.98 -2.53
CA VAL A 102 4.72 9.62 -1.54
C VAL A 102 5.95 10.49 -1.70
N VAL A 103 6.47 10.69 -2.91
CA VAL A 103 7.62 11.56 -3.19
C VAL A 103 7.37 12.98 -2.70
N ASN A 104 6.20 13.54 -3.01
CA ASN A 104 5.87 14.91 -2.59
C ASN A 104 5.75 15.05 -1.07
N SER A 105 5.17 14.05 -0.40
CA SER A 105 5.04 14.03 1.05
C SER A 105 6.40 13.91 1.76
N LEU A 106 7.27 13.05 1.26
CA LEU A 106 8.62 12.86 1.83
C LEU A 106 9.53 14.06 1.53
N ALA A 107 9.45 14.66 0.35
CA ALA A 107 10.25 15.83 0.00
C ALA A 107 9.92 17.07 0.86
N ALA A 108 8.74 17.10 1.47
CA ALA A 108 8.29 18.19 2.34
C ALA A 108 8.65 17.98 3.82
N SER A 109 9.13 16.78 4.21
CA SER A 109 9.30 16.43 5.63
C SER A 109 10.49 15.51 5.88
N SER A 110 11.52 16.02 6.55
CA SER A 110 12.65 15.20 7.05
C SER A 110 12.20 14.15 8.06
N TRP A 111 11.20 14.48 8.89
CA TRP A 111 10.55 13.52 9.79
C TRP A 111 9.94 12.36 9.01
N GLY A 112 9.22 12.65 7.91
CA GLY A 112 8.64 11.63 7.04
C GLY A 112 9.69 10.69 6.46
N VAL A 113 10.79 11.24 5.93
CA VAL A 113 11.91 10.46 5.39
C VAL A 113 12.52 9.54 6.45
N TRP A 114 12.77 10.06 7.65
CA TRP A 114 13.29 9.28 8.78
C TRP A 114 12.34 8.14 9.16
N SER A 115 11.07 8.47 9.42
CA SER A 115 10.08 7.49 9.89
C SER A 115 9.87 6.38 8.86
N VAL A 116 9.74 6.72 7.58
CA VAL A 116 9.59 5.73 6.50
C VAL A 116 10.88 4.94 6.30
N GLY A 117 12.05 5.58 6.36
CA GLY A 117 13.34 4.90 6.25
C GLY A 117 13.54 3.84 7.33
N LEU A 118 13.10 4.10 8.56
CA LEU A 118 13.16 3.14 9.67
C LEU A 118 12.21 1.94 9.51
N THR A 119 11.16 2.06 8.73
CA THR A 119 10.26 0.91 8.49
C THR A 119 10.98 -0.25 7.79
N ILE A 120 11.99 0.04 6.96
CA ILE A 120 12.75 -1.00 6.24
C ILE A 120 13.53 -1.90 7.21
N PRO A 121 14.44 -1.37 8.08
CA PRO A 121 15.13 -2.21 9.04
C PRO A 121 14.19 -2.87 10.05
N ILE A 122 13.09 -2.20 10.45
CA ILE A 122 12.08 -2.81 11.32
C ILE A 122 11.45 -4.03 10.64
N ALA A 123 11.06 -3.91 9.38
CA ALA A 123 10.47 -5.02 8.63
C ALA A 123 11.46 -6.18 8.47
N LEU A 124 12.73 -5.88 8.20
CA LEU A 124 13.78 -6.91 8.12
C LEU A 124 13.99 -7.61 9.46
N LEU A 125 14.02 -6.87 10.58
CA LEU A 125 14.11 -7.44 11.93
C LEU A 125 12.92 -8.34 12.24
N MET A 126 11.70 -7.91 11.92
CA MET A 126 10.50 -8.71 12.10
C MET A 126 10.55 -10.00 11.26
N GLY A 127 10.98 -9.90 10.01
CA GLY A 127 11.14 -11.05 9.12
C GLY A 127 12.18 -12.05 9.63
N LEU A 128 13.35 -11.55 10.04
CA LEU A 128 14.41 -12.38 10.63
C LEU A 128 13.96 -13.05 11.93
N TYR A 129 13.28 -12.31 12.80
CA TYR A 129 12.74 -12.84 14.06
C TYR A 129 11.74 -13.98 13.81
N LEU A 130 10.81 -13.77 12.85
CA LEU A 130 9.79 -14.78 12.50
C LEU A 130 10.41 -16.03 11.86
N ARG A 131 11.47 -15.83 11.07
CA ARG A 131 12.11 -16.92 10.33
C ARG A 131 13.05 -17.77 11.21
N TYR A 132 13.85 -17.14 12.07
CA TYR A 132 14.95 -17.81 12.78
C TYR A 132 14.70 -17.99 14.29
N LEU A 133 14.06 -17.02 14.98
CA LEU A 133 13.91 -17.09 16.43
C LEU A 133 12.58 -17.73 16.87
N ARG A 134 11.47 -17.32 16.28
CA ARG A 134 10.12 -17.74 16.70
C ARG A 134 9.17 -18.01 15.53
N PRO A 135 9.35 -19.09 14.76
CA PRO A 135 8.46 -19.41 13.65
C PRO A 135 7.00 -19.55 14.09
N GLY A 136 6.09 -18.85 13.39
CA GLY A 136 4.64 -18.95 13.62
C GLY A 136 4.07 -18.06 14.73
N LYS A 137 4.87 -17.33 15.51
CA LYS A 137 4.37 -16.38 16.53
C LYS A 137 4.07 -14.99 15.97
N VAL A 138 3.13 -14.93 15.06
CA VAL A 138 2.76 -13.71 14.33
C VAL A 138 2.29 -12.58 15.26
N LEU A 139 1.50 -12.90 16.30
CA LEU A 139 1.00 -11.88 17.22
C LEU A 139 2.13 -11.16 17.97
N GLU A 140 3.11 -11.93 18.45
CA GLU A 140 4.28 -11.39 19.19
C GLU A 140 5.08 -10.44 18.31
N VAL A 141 5.34 -10.84 17.07
CA VAL A 141 6.04 -10.01 16.07
C VAL A 141 5.24 -8.77 15.68
N SER A 142 3.92 -8.89 15.55
CA SER A 142 3.07 -7.76 15.22
C SER A 142 3.07 -6.71 16.33
N VAL A 143 2.97 -7.13 17.60
CA VAL A 143 3.05 -6.21 18.74
C VAL A 143 4.41 -5.52 18.80
N MET A 144 5.49 -6.28 18.61
CA MET A 144 6.85 -5.71 18.53
C MET A 144 6.97 -4.71 17.39
N GLY A 145 6.43 -5.03 16.22
CA GLY A 145 6.44 -4.14 15.05
C GLY A 145 5.68 -2.84 15.30
N ILE A 146 4.51 -2.91 15.95
CA ILE A 146 3.72 -1.72 16.32
C ILE A 146 4.53 -0.82 17.28
N ILE A 147 5.13 -1.41 18.30
CA ILE A 147 5.94 -0.66 19.27
C ILE A 147 7.13 0.04 18.56
N LEU A 148 7.86 -0.71 17.72
CA LEU A 148 8.99 -0.16 16.97
C LEU A 148 8.56 0.94 15.99
N LEU A 149 7.39 0.78 15.35
CA LEU A 149 6.84 1.80 14.46
C LEU A 149 6.47 3.08 15.21
N VAL A 150 5.82 2.98 16.37
CA VAL A 150 5.49 4.13 17.21
C VAL A 150 6.76 4.83 17.68
N LEU A 151 7.78 4.08 18.08
CA LEU A 151 9.09 4.63 18.45
C LEU A 151 9.79 5.32 17.27
N ALA A 152 9.71 4.76 16.07
CA ALA A 152 10.24 5.36 14.86
C ALA A 152 9.57 6.72 14.54
N ILE A 153 8.26 6.79 14.67
CA ILE A 153 7.49 8.03 14.45
C ILE A 153 7.85 9.06 15.54
N ALA A 154 7.88 8.66 16.81
CA ALA A 154 8.23 9.55 17.91
C ALA A 154 9.67 10.07 17.81
N SER A 155 10.63 9.22 17.41
CA SER A 155 12.02 9.62 17.21
C SER A 155 12.19 10.61 16.05
N GLY A 156 11.35 10.55 15.04
CA GLY A 156 11.36 11.47 13.91
C GLY A 156 11.07 12.91 14.32
N ALA A 157 10.14 13.12 15.26
CA ALA A 157 9.85 14.45 15.83
C ALA A 157 11.07 15.05 16.56
N TRP A 158 11.91 14.19 17.14
CA TRP A 158 13.13 14.63 17.82
C TRP A 158 14.22 15.02 16.82
N ILE A 159 14.33 14.29 15.73
CA ILE A 159 15.32 14.52 14.67
C ILE A 159 15.07 15.83 13.91
N GLU A 160 13.82 16.25 13.77
CA GLU A 160 13.47 17.49 13.08
C GLU A 160 14.18 18.74 13.66
N ASN A 161 14.54 18.68 14.95
CA ASN A 161 15.28 19.74 15.66
C ASN A 161 16.80 19.53 15.67
N THR A 162 17.33 18.57 14.92
CA THR A 162 18.75 18.21 14.90
C THR A 162 19.39 18.52 13.55
N SER A 163 20.70 18.67 13.50
CA SER A 163 21.47 18.82 12.24
C SER A 163 21.27 17.67 11.24
N ILE A 164 20.81 16.51 11.71
CA ILE A 164 20.47 15.36 10.88
C ILE A 164 19.28 15.66 9.95
N ALA A 165 18.33 16.51 10.39
CA ALA A 165 17.20 16.91 9.57
C ALA A 165 17.64 17.53 8.25
N THR A 166 18.71 18.31 8.24
CA THR A 166 19.25 18.94 7.02
C THR A 166 19.76 17.91 6.01
N ALA A 167 20.37 16.83 6.49
CA ALA A 167 20.83 15.72 5.64
C ALA A 167 19.68 14.88 5.07
N LEU A 168 18.52 14.88 5.76
CA LEU A 168 17.31 14.16 5.35
C LEU A 168 16.37 14.98 4.47
N HIS A 169 16.67 16.24 4.20
CA HIS A 169 16.00 17.04 3.19
C HIS A 169 16.44 16.58 1.78
N LEU A 170 15.80 15.50 1.32
CA LEU A 170 16.11 14.87 0.04
C LEU A 170 15.31 15.52 -1.09
N GLY A 171 15.98 15.78 -2.21
CA GLY A 171 15.31 16.31 -3.38
C GLY A 171 14.32 15.31 -4.01
N ARG A 172 13.24 15.84 -4.61
CA ARG A 172 12.22 15.01 -5.28
C ARG A 172 12.78 14.00 -6.29
N PRO A 173 13.77 14.35 -7.16
CA PRO A 173 14.31 13.36 -8.09
C PRO A 173 15.01 12.20 -7.41
N PHE A 174 15.75 12.48 -6.34
CA PHE A 174 16.41 11.43 -5.55
C PHE A 174 15.40 10.49 -4.90
N LEU A 175 14.36 11.05 -4.26
CA LEU A 175 13.29 10.27 -3.64
C LEU A 175 12.53 9.42 -4.65
N ALA A 176 12.26 9.97 -5.84
CA ALA A 176 11.59 9.22 -6.91
C ALA A 176 12.41 7.98 -7.31
N TRP A 177 13.70 8.14 -7.56
CA TRP A 177 14.58 7.01 -7.88
C TRP A 177 14.70 6.02 -6.71
N ALA A 178 14.83 6.51 -5.48
CA ALA A 178 14.91 5.66 -4.30
C ALA A 178 13.66 4.78 -4.14
N ILE A 179 12.46 5.35 -4.34
CA ILE A 179 11.19 4.62 -4.26
C ILE A 179 11.06 3.60 -5.40
N ILE A 180 11.46 3.96 -6.63
CA ILE A 180 11.43 3.03 -7.78
C ILE A 180 12.37 1.86 -7.53
N ILE A 181 13.61 2.13 -7.11
CA ILE A 181 14.61 1.08 -6.83
C ILE A 181 14.15 0.20 -5.67
N TYR A 182 13.64 0.80 -4.59
CA TYR A 182 13.07 0.06 -3.46
C TYR A 182 11.91 -0.85 -3.89
N GLY A 183 10.96 -0.32 -4.65
CA GLY A 183 9.83 -1.09 -5.16
C GLY A 183 10.26 -2.24 -6.07
N PHE A 184 11.24 -2.01 -6.93
CA PHE A 184 11.81 -3.05 -7.78
C PHE A 184 12.50 -4.16 -6.97
N ILE A 185 13.36 -3.79 -6.01
CA ILE A 185 14.03 -4.74 -5.13
C ILE A 185 13.00 -5.54 -4.32
N ALA A 186 12.02 -4.87 -3.73
CA ALA A 186 10.96 -5.52 -2.96
C ALA A 186 10.13 -6.50 -3.81
N ALA A 187 9.91 -6.19 -5.09
CA ALA A 187 9.17 -7.07 -5.99
C ALA A 187 9.98 -8.29 -6.45
N VAL A 188 11.32 -8.19 -6.50
CA VAL A 188 12.21 -9.27 -6.95
C VAL A 188 12.62 -10.20 -5.81
N LEU A 189 12.65 -9.70 -4.58
CA LEU A 189 12.99 -10.53 -3.42
C LEU A 189 11.91 -11.60 -3.19
N PRO A 190 12.31 -12.89 -3.10
CA PRO A 190 11.37 -13.95 -2.74
C PRO A 190 10.92 -13.77 -1.30
N VAL A 191 9.63 -13.57 -1.10
CA VAL A 191 8.99 -13.42 0.22
C VAL A 191 8.68 -14.80 0.81
#